data_6647edcb0259212f8d353c9d86962930
#
_entry.id   6647edcb0259212f8d353c9d86962930
#
_cell.length_a   1.000
_cell.length_b   1.000
_cell.length_c   1.000
_cell.angle_alpha   90.00
_cell.angle_beta   90.00
_cell.angle_gamma   90.00
#
_symmetry.space_group_name_H-M   'P 1'
#
loop_
_entity.id
_entity.type
_entity.pdbx_description
1 polymer ?
#
loop_
_entity_poly.entity_id
_entity_poly.type
_entity_poly.pdbx_seq_one_letter_code
_entity_poly.pdbx_strand_id
1 'polypeptide(L)'
;MKTVITCDTLAIEVTRRCNMKCEHCLRGELQALDISLPILRKIAKTIRPNNVTFTGGEPSLNVNAIRKYFEYAERYGTMPLSFFVATNGLSNRKELALALLEAYPKMAEKDICELAVSTDAFHSQFWNERYPEAWGIFSGLSFFNKESKAHDDSQDDFRWVIPEGRAEFDFADNGRNAHSISTVLEAFASCADVYLDKMDLGNGYVEDVVNIHFDILYVAANGNIVEDCDVSYEHVDAYHVTTINTILEDLKPFAEQEF
;
A
#
# COMPACT_ATOMS: atom_id res chain seq x y z
N MET A 1 11.07 26.19 -9.70
CA MET A 1 11.62 24.87 -9.27
C MET A 1 10.62 23.79 -9.59
N LYS A 2 11.07 22.56 -9.78
CA LYS A 2 10.18 21.41 -9.98
C LYS A 2 9.70 20.89 -8.62
N THR A 3 8.41 20.57 -8.51
CA THR A 3 7.86 19.93 -7.31
C THR A 3 7.88 18.41 -7.50
N VAL A 4 8.30 17.69 -6.48
CA VAL A 4 8.28 16.23 -6.40
C VAL A 4 7.54 15.78 -5.16
N ILE A 5 6.90 14.63 -5.22
CA ILE A 5 6.25 13.99 -4.08
C ILE A 5 7.05 12.75 -3.72
N THR A 6 7.46 12.68 -2.46
CA THR A 6 8.11 11.50 -1.88
C THR A 6 7.29 10.97 -0.71
N CYS A 7 7.49 9.73 -0.33
CA CYS A 7 6.92 9.17 0.90
C CYS A 7 7.78 8.01 1.42
N ASP A 8 7.71 7.77 2.72
CA ASP A 8 8.35 6.60 3.31
C ASP A 8 7.62 5.34 2.87
N THR A 9 6.30 5.32 2.94
CA THR A 9 5.49 4.19 2.49
C THR A 9 4.42 4.62 1.50
N LEU A 10 4.44 4.02 0.31
CA LEU A 10 3.37 4.11 -0.66
C LEU A 10 2.54 2.84 -0.64
N ALA A 11 1.35 2.88 -0.07
CA ALA A 11 0.40 1.79 -0.13
C ALA A 11 -0.45 1.89 -1.41
N ILE A 12 -0.39 0.86 -2.26
CA ILE A 12 -1.16 0.79 -3.51
C ILE A 12 -2.23 -0.30 -3.38
N GLU A 13 -3.49 0.11 -3.44
CA GLU A 13 -4.62 -0.80 -3.52
C GLU A 13 -4.72 -1.35 -4.94
N VAL A 14 -4.17 -2.56 -5.17
CA VAL A 14 -4.15 -3.13 -6.52
C VAL A 14 -5.49 -3.73 -6.95
N THR A 15 -6.35 -4.06 -5.97
CA THR A 15 -7.69 -4.63 -6.20
C THR A 15 -8.54 -4.56 -4.95
N ARG A 16 -9.87 -4.40 -5.10
CA ARG A 16 -10.85 -4.57 -4.03
C ARG A 16 -11.49 -5.96 -4.01
N ARG A 17 -11.06 -6.84 -4.92
CA ARG A 17 -11.48 -8.25 -4.92
C ARG A 17 -10.71 -9.00 -3.84
N CYS A 18 -11.40 -9.91 -3.16
CA CYS A 18 -10.79 -10.87 -2.25
C CYS A 18 -11.49 -12.22 -2.40
N ASN A 19 -10.78 -13.30 -2.12
CA ASN A 19 -11.29 -14.66 -2.09
C ASN A 19 -11.64 -15.13 -0.68
N MET A 20 -11.55 -14.23 0.31
CA MET A 20 -11.98 -14.43 1.69
C MET A 20 -13.03 -13.39 2.10
N LYS A 21 -13.78 -13.70 3.14
CA LYS A 21 -14.76 -12.80 3.77
C LYS A 21 -14.53 -12.77 5.28
N CYS A 22 -13.36 -12.27 5.69
CA CYS A 22 -12.97 -12.21 7.09
C CYS A 22 -13.82 -11.20 7.87
N GLU A 23 -14.25 -11.56 9.08
CA GLU A 23 -15.09 -10.72 9.93
C GLU A 23 -14.38 -9.43 10.37
N HIS A 24 -13.09 -9.52 10.67
CA HIS A 24 -12.25 -8.40 11.11
C HIS A 24 -11.79 -7.45 9.99
N CYS A 25 -12.24 -7.66 8.75
CA CYS A 25 -11.70 -6.91 7.60
C CYS A 25 -12.13 -5.44 7.64
N LEU A 26 -11.19 -4.56 7.95
CA LEU A 26 -11.39 -3.10 7.96
C LEU A 26 -11.77 -2.53 6.59
N ARG A 27 -11.44 -3.21 5.48
CA ARG A 27 -11.75 -2.74 4.12
C ARG A 27 -13.23 -2.75 3.78
N GLY A 28 -14.05 -3.53 4.49
CA GLY A 28 -15.49 -3.61 4.26
C GLY A 28 -15.89 -4.64 3.20
N GLU A 29 -16.98 -4.36 2.48
CA GLU A 29 -17.51 -5.30 1.49
C GLU A 29 -16.66 -5.37 0.22
N LEU A 30 -16.57 -6.57 -0.33
CA LEU A 30 -15.81 -6.86 -1.55
C LEU A 30 -16.39 -6.11 -2.75
N GLN A 31 -15.51 -5.55 -3.57
CA GLN A 31 -15.89 -4.84 -4.77
C GLN A 31 -15.15 -5.41 -5.99
N ALA A 32 -15.82 -5.44 -7.13
CA ALA A 32 -15.23 -5.88 -8.41
C ALA A 32 -14.44 -4.73 -9.05
N LEU A 33 -13.42 -4.23 -8.35
CA LEU A 33 -12.60 -3.11 -8.79
C LEU A 33 -11.12 -3.52 -8.77
N ASP A 34 -10.47 -3.40 -9.91
CA ASP A 34 -9.03 -3.53 -10.08
C ASP A 34 -8.44 -2.17 -10.45
N ILE A 35 -7.27 -1.85 -9.95
CA ILE A 35 -6.55 -0.63 -10.34
C ILE A 35 -6.25 -0.66 -11.85
N SER A 36 -6.48 0.46 -12.51
CA SER A 36 -6.22 0.57 -13.94
C SER A 36 -4.75 0.85 -14.26
N LEU A 37 -4.28 0.39 -15.43
CA LEU A 37 -2.90 0.68 -15.87
C LEU A 37 -2.59 2.18 -16.00
N PRO A 38 -3.51 3.06 -16.45
CA PRO A 38 -3.28 4.51 -16.43
C PRO A 38 -3.02 5.05 -15.03
N ILE A 39 -3.78 4.61 -14.02
CA ILE A 39 -3.57 5.00 -12.62
C ILE A 39 -2.19 4.54 -12.14
N LEU A 40 -1.82 3.26 -12.31
CA LEU A 40 -0.51 2.73 -11.94
C LEU A 40 0.64 3.51 -12.61
N ARG A 41 0.50 3.80 -13.89
CA ARG A 41 1.47 4.59 -14.63
C ARG A 41 1.60 6.01 -14.05
N LYS A 42 0.48 6.63 -13.68
CA LYS A 42 0.48 7.96 -13.09
C LYS A 42 1.13 7.94 -11.71
N ILE A 43 0.84 6.94 -10.86
CA ILE A 43 1.50 6.72 -9.56
C ILE A 43 3.01 6.68 -9.75
N ALA A 44 3.50 5.74 -10.54
CA ALA A 44 4.93 5.56 -10.79
C ALA A 44 5.62 6.80 -11.39
N LYS A 45 4.90 7.65 -12.10
CA LYS A 45 5.44 8.90 -12.65
C LYS A 45 5.49 10.03 -11.62
N THR A 46 4.57 10.02 -10.64
CA THR A 46 4.29 11.18 -9.77
C THR A 46 4.95 11.04 -8.41
N ILE A 47 4.94 9.82 -7.82
CA ILE A 47 5.38 9.58 -6.45
C ILE A 47 6.69 8.78 -6.46
N ARG A 48 7.61 9.16 -5.58
CA ARG A 48 8.91 8.50 -5.33
C ARG A 48 8.92 7.94 -3.91
N PRO A 49 8.52 6.68 -3.71
CA PRO A 49 8.48 6.10 -2.38
C PRO A 49 9.81 5.47 -1.97
N ASN A 50 10.08 5.44 -0.67
CA ASN A 50 11.12 4.60 -0.10
C ASN A 50 10.67 3.13 -0.10
N ASN A 51 9.47 2.85 0.39
CA ASN A 51 8.86 1.52 0.37
C ASN A 51 7.56 1.53 -0.43
N VAL A 52 7.29 0.45 -1.17
CA VAL A 52 5.96 0.21 -1.77
C VAL A 52 5.28 -0.97 -1.09
N THR A 53 4.07 -0.74 -0.59
CA THR A 53 3.19 -1.77 -0.04
C THR A 53 2.07 -2.08 -1.02
N PHE A 54 1.95 -3.33 -1.47
CA PHE A 54 0.81 -3.75 -2.27
C PHE A 54 -0.27 -4.33 -1.36
N THR A 55 -1.44 -3.71 -1.43
CA THR A 55 -2.59 -4.00 -0.57
C THR A 55 -3.89 -4.06 -1.38
N GLY A 56 -5.02 -4.11 -0.68
CA GLY A 56 -6.36 -4.11 -1.23
C GLY A 56 -7.24 -5.15 -0.54
N GLY A 57 -8.06 -5.88 -1.30
CA GLY A 57 -8.69 -7.10 -0.82
C GLY A 57 -7.65 -8.21 -0.69
N GLU A 58 -7.31 -8.85 -1.81
CA GLU A 58 -6.20 -9.81 -1.87
C GLU A 58 -5.28 -9.47 -3.05
N PRO A 59 -4.06 -8.98 -2.80
CA PRO A 59 -3.15 -8.52 -3.86
C PRO A 59 -2.81 -9.59 -4.90
N SER A 60 -2.75 -10.87 -4.50
CA SER A 60 -2.46 -11.96 -5.40
C SER A 60 -3.52 -12.16 -6.50
N LEU A 61 -4.71 -11.58 -6.36
CA LEU A 61 -5.74 -11.60 -7.40
C LEU A 61 -5.46 -10.61 -8.55
N ASN A 62 -4.50 -9.70 -8.37
CA ASN A 62 -4.07 -8.76 -9.42
C ASN A 62 -2.53 -8.63 -9.52
N VAL A 63 -1.84 -9.76 -9.63
CA VAL A 63 -0.37 -9.79 -9.76
C VAL A 63 0.13 -8.98 -10.96
N ASN A 64 -0.68 -8.88 -12.03
CA ASN A 64 -0.31 -8.07 -13.19
C ASN A 64 -0.12 -6.59 -12.83
N ALA A 65 -0.93 -6.04 -11.92
CA ALA A 65 -0.76 -4.67 -11.45
C ALA A 65 0.58 -4.48 -10.72
N ILE A 66 0.99 -5.44 -9.89
CA ILE A 66 2.28 -5.43 -9.19
C ILE A 66 3.44 -5.39 -10.19
N ARG A 67 3.45 -6.28 -11.19
CA ARG A 67 4.48 -6.28 -12.25
C ARG A 67 4.51 -4.96 -13.02
N LYS A 68 3.33 -4.45 -13.40
CA LYS A 68 3.22 -3.21 -14.16
C LYS A 68 3.66 -1.98 -13.39
N TYR A 69 3.43 -1.95 -12.08
CA TYR A 69 3.96 -0.88 -11.25
C TYR A 69 5.49 -0.85 -11.30
N PHE A 70 6.16 -1.97 -11.05
CA PHE A 70 7.64 -2.02 -11.11
C PHE A 70 8.19 -1.70 -12.50
N GLU A 71 7.54 -2.17 -13.57
CA GLU A 71 7.92 -1.81 -14.95
C GLU A 71 7.83 -0.29 -15.18
N TYR A 72 6.78 0.35 -14.69
CA TYR A 72 6.62 1.80 -14.81
C TYR A 72 7.59 2.55 -13.90
N ALA A 73 7.79 2.12 -12.67
CA ALA A 73 8.73 2.73 -11.73
C ALA A 73 10.18 2.70 -12.29
N GLU A 74 10.59 1.58 -12.86
CA GLU A 74 11.89 1.47 -13.55
C GLU A 74 11.99 2.45 -14.72
N ARG A 75 10.96 2.51 -15.56
CA ARG A 75 10.90 3.42 -16.72
C ARG A 75 10.99 4.89 -16.33
N TYR A 76 10.41 5.29 -15.21
CA TYR A 76 10.39 6.68 -14.75
C TYR A 76 11.50 7.03 -13.75
N GLY A 77 12.37 6.07 -13.38
CA GLY A 77 13.41 6.27 -12.39
C GLY A 77 12.87 6.55 -10.98
N THR A 78 11.78 5.89 -10.64
CA THR A 78 11.06 6.03 -9.35
C THR A 78 10.94 4.69 -8.62
N MET A 79 11.91 3.79 -8.86
CA MET A 79 11.96 2.51 -8.17
C MET A 79 12.02 2.72 -6.66
N PRO A 80 11.15 2.03 -5.89
CA PRO A 80 11.26 2.03 -4.43
C PRO A 80 12.56 1.37 -3.99
N LEU A 81 12.99 1.67 -2.76
CA LEU A 81 14.16 1.01 -2.15
C LEU A 81 13.82 -0.42 -1.70
N SER A 82 12.56 -0.65 -1.30
CA SER A 82 12.04 -1.92 -0.83
C SER A 82 10.57 -2.11 -1.17
N PHE A 83 10.03 -3.30 -0.85
CA PHE A 83 8.60 -3.59 -0.99
C PHE A 83 8.08 -4.40 0.21
N PHE A 84 6.77 -4.27 0.46
CA PHE A 84 6.01 -5.12 1.36
C PHE A 84 4.75 -5.65 0.67
N VAL A 85 4.43 -6.93 0.89
CA VAL A 85 3.17 -7.54 0.43
C VAL A 85 2.62 -8.44 1.51
N ALA A 86 1.40 -8.16 1.98
CA ALA A 86 0.62 -9.08 2.78
C ALA A 86 -0.37 -9.82 1.88
N THR A 87 -0.42 -11.16 1.98
CA THR A 87 -1.35 -12.00 1.23
C THR A 87 -2.02 -13.02 2.14
N ASN A 88 -3.25 -13.40 1.83
CA ASN A 88 -3.89 -14.53 2.48
C ASN A 88 -3.38 -15.90 1.98
N GLY A 89 -2.54 -15.91 0.95
CA GLY A 89 -1.86 -17.11 0.44
C GLY A 89 -2.73 -18.14 -0.27
N LEU A 90 -4.02 -17.90 -0.52
CA LEU A 90 -4.91 -18.90 -1.14
C LEU A 90 -4.86 -18.93 -2.67
N SER A 91 -4.51 -17.83 -3.33
CA SER A 91 -4.56 -17.72 -4.79
C SER A 91 -3.25 -17.24 -5.40
N ASN A 92 -3.02 -17.60 -6.67
CA ASN A 92 -1.95 -17.10 -7.54
C ASN A 92 -0.55 -16.98 -6.88
N ARG A 93 -0.26 -17.87 -5.93
CA ARG A 93 0.98 -17.85 -5.13
C ARG A 93 2.24 -17.89 -5.98
N LYS A 94 2.27 -18.74 -7.00
CA LYS A 94 3.41 -18.87 -7.89
C LYS A 94 3.63 -17.61 -8.70
N GLU A 95 2.56 -17.06 -9.23
CA GLU A 95 2.57 -15.81 -10.01
C GLU A 95 3.03 -14.63 -9.16
N LEU A 96 2.56 -14.54 -7.90
CA LEU A 96 2.99 -13.52 -6.95
C LEU A 96 4.47 -13.67 -6.62
N ALA A 97 4.92 -14.88 -6.25
CA ALA A 97 6.33 -15.17 -5.98
C ALA A 97 7.23 -14.77 -7.15
N LEU A 98 6.86 -15.13 -8.39
CA LEU A 98 7.62 -14.78 -9.58
C LEU A 98 7.66 -13.27 -9.81
N ALA A 99 6.56 -12.55 -9.62
CA ALA A 99 6.53 -11.09 -9.78
C ALA A 99 7.47 -10.39 -8.80
N LEU A 100 7.51 -10.85 -7.55
CA LEU A 100 8.39 -10.29 -6.53
C LEU A 100 9.86 -10.69 -6.76
N LEU A 101 10.13 -11.92 -7.21
CA LEU A 101 11.48 -12.35 -7.61
C LEU A 101 12.04 -11.55 -8.80
N GLU A 102 11.19 -11.12 -9.74
CA GLU A 102 11.59 -10.25 -10.86
C GLU A 102 11.95 -8.83 -10.37
N ALA A 103 11.28 -8.33 -9.33
CA ALA A 103 11.51 -7.01 -8.76
C ALA A 103 12.67 -6.98 -7.75
N TYR A 104 12.82 -8.00 -6.91
CA TYR A 104 13.75 -8.06 -5.79
C TYR A 104 15.21 -7.71 -6.12
N PRO A 105 15.82 -8.18 -7.24
CA PRO A 105 17.19 -7.79 -7.60
C PRO A 105 17.39 -6.29 -7.79
N LYS A 106 16.32 -5.56 -8.10
CA LYS A 106 16.32 -4.12 -8.39
C LYS A 106 16.15 -3.25 -7.14
N MET A 107 15.79 -3.86 -6.00
CA MET A 107 15.66 -3.16 -4.73
C MET A 107 17.01 -2.79 -4.17
N ALA A 108 17.13 -1.57 -3.64
CA ALA A 108 18.36 -1.11 -2.98
C ALA A 108 18.45 -1.65 -1.53
N GLU A 109 17.32 -1.73 -0.84
CA GLU A 109 17.20 -2.17 0.55
C GLU A 109 16.53 -3.56 0.63
N LYS A 110 17.30 -4.58 0.24
CA LYS A 110 16.82 -5.95 0.15
C LYS A 110 16.43 -6.56 1.50
N ASP A 111 17.10 -6.14 2.56
CA ASP A 111 16.93 -6.72 3.90
C ASP A 111 15.57 -6.36 4.52
N ILE A 112 14.92 -5.31 4.02
CA ILE A 112 13.58 -4.89 4.45
C ILE A 112 12.49 -5.20 3.42
N CYS A 113 12.84 -5.88 2.31
CA CYS A 113 11.83 -6.43 1.41
C CYS A 113 11.12 -7.60 2.11
N GLU A 114 9.78 -7.60 2.06
CA GLU A 114 9.01 -8.60 2.77
C GLU A 114 7.79 -9.09 1.99
N LEU A 115 7.57 -10.40 2.05
CA LEU A 115 6.31 -11.07 1.73
C LEU A 115 5.81 -11.75 3.01
N ALA A 116 4.64 -11.37 3.48
CA ALA A 116 3.99 -11.93 4.65
C ALA A 116 2.71 -12.67 4.26
N VAL A 117 2.41 -13.76 4.98
CA VAL A 117 1.13 -14.47 4.84
C VAL A 117 0.32 -14.25 6.12
N SER A 118 -0.92 -13.79 5.96
CA SER A 118 -1.85 -13.60 7.07
C SER A 118 -2.21 -14.94 7.70
N THR A 119 -1.77 -15.16 8.96
CA THR A 119 -1.87 -16.45 9.68
C THR A 119 -2.69 -16.37 10.97
N ASP A 120 -3.32 -15.21 11.20
CA ASP A 120 -4.18 -14.98 12.36
C ASP A 120 -5.43 -15.90 12.39
N ALA A 121 -6.14 -15.89 13.52
CA ALA A 121 -7.31 -16.74 13.73
C ALA A 121 -8.44 -16.48 12.70
N PHE A 122 -8.58 -15.25 12.24
CA PHE A 122 -9.62 -14.87 11.26
C PHE A 122 -9.34 -15.42 9.87
N HIS A 123 -8.06 -15.52 9.47
CA HIS A 123 -7.67 -16.09 8.19
C HIS A 123 -7.60 -17.60 8.24
N SER A 124 -7.14 -18.18 9.36
CA SER A 124 -6.92 -19.64 9.50
C SER A 124 -8.21 -20.45 9.31
N GLN A 125 -9.39 -19.91 9.64
CA GLN A 125 -10.67 -20.56 9.41
C GLN A 125 -10.99 -20.86 7.92
N PHE A 126 -10.35 -20.15 6.98
CA PHE A 126 -10.50 -20.39 5.54
C PHE A 126 -9.48 -21.39 4.99
N TRP A 127 -8.53 -21.85 5.84
CA TRP A 127 -7.52 -22.78 5.41
C TRP A 127 -8.06 -24.20 5.46
N ASN A 128 -7.68 -24.98 4.47
CA ASN A 128 -7.92 -26.41 4.44
C ASN A 128 -6.63 -27.18 4.79
N GLU A 129 -6.71 -28.51 4.92
CA GLU A 129 -5.58 -29.39 5.26
C GLU A 129 -4.38 -29.26 4.31
N ARG A 130 -4.56 -28.68 3.10
CA ARG A 130 -3.49 -28.45 2.12
C ARG A 130 -2.80 -27.11 2.27
N TYR A 131 -3.26 -26.27 3.17
CA TYR A 131 -2.71 -24.91 3.33
C TYR A 131 -1.23 -24.90 3.73
N PRO A 132 -0.71 -25.77 4.62
CA PRO A 132 0.71 -25.83 4.93
C PRO A 132 1.61 -26.08 3.72
N GLU A 133 1.14 -26.88 2.73
CA GLU A 133 1.87 -27.10 1.46
C GLU A 133 1.94 -25.83 0.61
N ALA A 134 0.98 -24.92 0.80
CA ALA A 134 0.90 -23.67 0.09
C ALA A 134 2.04 -22.73 0.43
N TRP A 135 2.52 -22.73 1.65
CA TRP A 135 3.65 -21.92 2.11
C TRP A 135 4.98 -22.41 1.54
N GLY A 136 5.07 -23.67 1.16
CA GLY A 136 6.25 -24.24 0.53
C GLY A 136 6.74 -23.44 -0.68
N ILE A 137 5.83 -22.77 -1.40
CA ILE A 137 6.20 -21.92 -2.54
C ILE A 137 6.96 -20.67 -2.07
N PHE A 138 6.57 -20.09 -0.94
CA PHE A 138 7.21 -18.89 -0.41
C PHE A 138 8.46 -19.19 0.42
N SER A 139 8.57 -20.37 1.02
CA SER A 139 9.61 -20.73 1.98
C SER A 139 11.04 -20.67 1.44
N GLY A 140 11.21 -20.68 0.12
CA GLY A 140 12.49 -20.52 -0.56
C GLY A 140 12.86 -19.10 -0.90
N LEU A 141 11.99 -18.12 -0.64
CA LEU A 141 12.24 -16.71 -0.91
C LEU A 141 12.99 -16.09 0.26
N SER A 142 14.08 -15.36 -0.01
CA SER A 142 14.87 -14.70 1.03
C SER A 142 14.12 -13.60 1.77
N PHE A 143 13.10 -13.04 1.14
CA PHE A 143 12.23 -11.99 1.68
C PHE A 143 10.89 -12.53 2.21
N PHE A 144 10.74 -13.84 2.37
CA PHE A 144 9.54 -14.41 2.99
C PHE A 144 9.67 -14.40 4.51
N ASN A 145 8.79 -13.66 5.17
CA ASN A 145 8.71 -13.63 6.63
C ASN A 145 7.71 -14.69 7.12
N LYS A 146 8.24 -15.78 7.70
CA LYS A 146 7.46 -16.87 8.27
C LYS A 146 6.80 -16.51 9.60
N GLU A 147 7.32 -15.48 10.25
CA GLU A 147 6.92 -15.08 11.60
C GLU A 147 6.04 -13.82 11.57
N SER A 148 5.82 -13.25 10.38
CA SER A 148 4.91 -12.13 10.22
C SER A 148 3.48 -12.62 10.46
N LYS A 149 3.14 -12.66 11.72
CA LYS A 149 1.76 -12.72 12.16
C LYS A 149 1.26 -11.28 12.06
N ALA A 150 0.25 -11.05 11.25
CA ALA A 150 -0.44 -9.76 11.24
C ALA A 150 -0.93 -9.44 12.67
N HIS A 151 -1.18 -10.47 13.47
CA HIS A 151 -1.54 -10.40 14.89
C HIS A 151 -1.04 -11.65 15.62
N ASP A 152 -0.69 -11.54 16.89
CA ASP A 152 -0.31 -12.67 17.73
C ASP A 152 -1.49 -13.64 17.89
N ASP A 153 -1.24 -14.96 17.88
CA ASP A 153 -2.25 -16.02 18.12
C ASP A 153 -2.83 -16.02 19.55
N SER A 154 -2.55 -15.00 20.34
CA SER A 154 -3.11 -14.83 21.69
C SER A 154 -4.57 -14.36 21.62
N GLN A 155 -5.30 -14.55 22.75
CA GLN A 155 -6.66 -14.02 22.92
C GLN A 155 -6.77 -12.49 22.76
N ASP A 156 -5.62 -11.81 22.57
CA ASP A 156 -5.52 -10.38 22.35
C ASP A 156 -5.69 -9.96 20.88
N ASP A 157 -5.82 -10.89 19.91
CA ASP A 157 -6.04 -10.59 18.49
C ASP A 157 -7.23 -9.63 18.27
N PHE A 158 -8.28 -9.77 19.08
CA PHE A 158 -9.45 -8.90 19.02
C PHE A 158 -9.19 -7.44 19.40
N ARG A 159 -8.16 -7.17 20.22
CA ARG A 159 -7.81 -5.81 20.67
C ARG A 159 -7.13 -4.99 19.58
N TRP A 160 -6.61 -5.64 18.54
CA TRP A 160 -5.87 -4.98 17.47
C TRP A 160 -6.73 -4.71 16.24
N VAL A 161 -7.94 -5.25 16.19
CA VAL A 161 -8.87 -5.03 15.08
C VAL A 161 -9.36 -3.58 15.09
N ILE A 162 -9.23 -2.93 13.96
CA ILE A 162 -9.77 -1.58 13.76
C ILE A 162 -11.27 -1.72 13.51
N PRO A 163 -12.14 -1.07 14.30
CA PRO A 163 -13.58 -1.18 14.15
C PRO A 163 -14.11 -0.35 12.98
N GLU A 164 -13.76 -0.79 11.77
CA GLU A 164 -14.16 -0.16 10.52
C GLU A 164 -14.48 -1.24 9.46
N GLY A 165 -15.25 -0.89 8.46
CA GLY A 165 -15.67 -1.83 7.43
C GLY A 165 -16.52 -2.96 7.98
N ARG A 166 -16.14 -4.23 7.79
CA ARG A 166 -16.87 -5.38 8.37
C ARG A 166 -16.65 -5.53 9.87
N ALA A 167 -15.53 -5.01 10.37
CA ALA A 167 -15.23 -5.05 11.80
C ALA A 167 -16.00 -4.01 12.63
N GLU A 168 -16.67 -3.06 12.02
CA GLU A 168 -17.32 -1.92 12.69
C GLU A 168 -18.25 -2.33 13.83
N PHE A 169 -19.08 -3.34 13.63
CA PHE A 169 -20.09 -3.74 14.62
C PHE A 169 -19.56 -4.73 15.65
N ASP A 170 -18.78 -5.72 15.23
CA ASP A 170 -18.35 -6.82 16.08
C ASP A 170 -17.17 -6.43 17.00
N PHE A 171 -16.47 -5.36 16.67
CA PHE A 171 -15.27 -4.91 17.38
C PHE A 171 -15.36 -3.47 17.94
N ALA A 172 -16.53 -2.83 17.87
CA ALA A 172 -16.74 -1.45 18.32
C ALA A 172 -16.25 -1.17 19.74
N ASP A 173 -16.34 -2.14 20.64
CA ASP A 173 -16.03 -2.01 22.06
C ASP A 173 -14.60 -2.46 22.42
N ASN A 174 -13.72 -2.72 21.46
CA ASN A 174 -12.36 -3.20 21.73
C ASN A 174 -11.37 -2.12 22.21
N GLY A 175 -11.82 -0.87 22.33
CA GLY A 175 -11.05 0.27 22.81
C GLY A 175 -10.17 0.94 21.73
N ARG A 176 -10.28 0.51 20.49
CA ARG A 176 -9.69 1.19 19.33
C ARG A 176 -10.71 2.06 18.64
N ASN A 177 -10.24 3.18 18.10
CA ASN A 177 -11.03 4.03 17.24
C ASN A 177 -10.62 3.79 15.78
N ALA A 178 -11.55 3.99 14.85
CA ALA A 178 -11.23 4.13 13.45
C ALA A 178 -10.19 5.27 13.28
N HIS A 179 -9.28 5.10 12.34
CA HIS A 179 -8.30 6.14 12.05
C HIS A 179 -9.01 7.37 11.47
N SER A 180 -8.53 8.53 11.87
CA SER A 180 -9.02 9.82 11.34
C SER A 180 -8.18 10.17 10.13
N ILE A 181 -8.79 10.23 8.96
CA ILE A 181 -8.17 10.77 7.76
C ILE A 181 -8.57 12.23 7.57
N SER A 182 -7.71 13.00 6.91
CA SER A 182 -7.98 14.39 6.60
C SER A 182 -9.12 14.52 5.61
N THR A 183 -10.09 15.34 5.94
CA THR A 183 -11.28 15.59 5.10
C THR A 183 -11.22 16.89 4.32
N VAL A 184 -10.16 17.68 4.53
CA VAL A 184 -9.90 18.94 3.82
C VAL A 184 -8.44 18.99 3.36
N LEU A 185 -8.21 19.66 2.25
CA LEU A 185 -6.90 19.69 1.58
C LEU A 185 -5.79 20.31 2.45
N GLU A 186 -6.12 21.34 3.22
CA GLU A 186 -5.18 21.99 4.13
C GLU A 186 -4.68 21.04 5.23
N ALA A 187 -5.58 20.21 5.78
CA ALA A 187 -5.20 19.22 6.79
C ALA A 187 -4.34 18.11 6.16
N PHE A 188 -4.71 17.62 4.99
CA PHE A 188 -3.90 16.66 4.23
C PHE A 188 -2.50 17.22 3.91
N ALA A 189 -2.42 18.47 3.42
CA ALA A 189 -1.15 19.11 3.11
C ALA A 189 -0.28 19.30 4.36
N SER A 190 -0.89 19.53 5.54
CA SER A 190 -0.16 19.68 6.81
C SER A 190 0.44 18.37 7.35
N CYS A 191 0.07 17.22 6.78
CA CYS A 191 0.72 15.94 7.06
C CYS A 191 2.03 15.74 6.30
N ALA A 192 2.40 16.69 5.42
CA ALA A 192 3.63 16.63 4.65
C ALA A 192 4.70 17.57 5.19
N ASP A 193 5.95 17.13 5.14
CA ASP A 193 7.11 17.99 5.28
C ASP A 193 7.46 18.59 3.92
N VAL A 194 7.63 19.93 3.87
CA VAL A 194 8.00 20.64 2.65
C VAL A 194 9.40 21.24 2.80
N TYR A 195 10.31 20.85 1.93
CA TYR A 195 11.71 21.33 2.00
C TYR A 195 12.39 21.37 0.63
N LEU A 196 13.48 22.14 0.54
CA LEU A 196 14.35 22.15 -0.64
C LEU A 196 15.28 20.95 -0.60
N ASP A 197 15.37 20.26 -1.72
CA ASP A 197 16.24 19.08 -1.88
C ASP A 197 16.96 19.12 -3.23
N LYS A 198 18.02 18.32 -3.33
CA LYS A 198 18.76 18.08 -4.58
C LYS A 198 18.48 16.67 -5.05
N MET A 199 17.78 16.55 -6.13
CA MET A 199 17.33 15.24 -6.63
C MET A 199 17.87 14.95 -8.03
N ASP A 200 18.39 13.74 -8.23
CA ASP A 200 18.62 13.20 -9.56
C ASP A 200 17.26 12.76 -10.15
N LEU A 201 16.88 13.42 -11.22
CA LEU A 201 15.62 13.16 -11.90
C LEU A 201 15.72 12.10 -13.02
N GLY A 202 16.78 11.30 -12.97
CA GLY A 202 16.96 10.12 -13.83
C GLY A 202 17.73 10.37 -15.14
N ASN A 203 18.49 11.46 -15.22
CA ASN A 203 19.34 11.80 -16.38
C ASN A 203 20.78 12.16 -16.00
N GLY A 204 21.16 11.93 -14.73
CA GLY A 204 22.44 12.28 -14.17
C GLY A 204 22.62 13.76 -13.85
N TYR A 205 21.59 14.58 -14.02
CA TYR A 205 21.56 15.97 -13.57
C TYR A 205 20.86 16.07 -12.23
N VAL A 206 21.54 16.71 -11.28
CA VAL A 206 20.97 17.04 -9.98
C VAL A 206 20.29 18.41 -10.09
N GLU A 207 19.00 18.45 -9.82
CA GLU A 207 18.21 19.68 -9.82
C GLU A 207 17.75 20.03 -8.41
N ASP A 208 17.67 21.33 -8.11
CA ASP A 208 17.00 21.82 -6.90
C ASP A 208 15.48 21.64 -7.10
N VAL A 209 14.86 20.90 -6.20
CA VAL A 209 13.43 20.60 -6.22
C VAL A 209 12.77 21.03 -4.91
N VAL A 210 11.49 21.37 -4.96
CA VAL A 210 10.65 21.43 -3.76
C VAL A 210 10.13 20.01 -3.53
N ASN A 211 10.54 19.39 -2.44
CA ASN A 211 10.07 18.07 -2.03
C ASN A 211 8.90 18.21 -1.07
N ILE A 212 7.82 17.52 -1.35
CA ILE A 212 6.66 17.34 -0.48
C ILE A 212 6.70 15.89 -0.03
N HIS A 213 7.06 15.66 1.24
CA HIS A 213 7.30 14.34 1.80
C HIS A 213 6.21 13.94 2.79
N PHE A 214 5.65 12.75 2.61
CA PHE A 214 4.67 12.15 3.51
C PHE A 214 5.27 10.91 4.18
N ASP A 215 4.89 10.63 5.41
CA ASP A 215 5.20 9.34 6.03
C ASP A 215 4.50 8.20 5.27
N ILE A 216 3.20 8.34 5.05
CA ILE A 216 2.37 7.35 4.35
C ILE A 216 1.50 8.04 3.30
N LEU A 217 1.43 7.45 2.12
CA LEU A 217 0.41 7.72 1.12
C LEU A 217 -0.29 6.44 0.72
N TYR A 218 -1.61 6.42 0.81
CA TYR A 218 -2.44 5.33 0.29
C TYR A 218 -3.12 5.77 -1.00
N VAL A 219 -2.92 5.00 -2.06
CA VAL A 219 -3.58 5.21 -3.36
C VAL A 219 -4.55 4.08 -3.63
N ALA A 220 -5.83 4.39 -3.59
CA ALA A 220 -6.91 3.46 -3.85
C ALA A 220 -6.98 3.02 -5.32
N ALA A 221 -7.65 1.90 -5.60
CA ALA A 221 -7.77 1.35 -6.95
C ALA A 221 -8.50 2.28 -7.94
N ASN A 222 -9.32 3.21 -7.45
CA ASN A 222 -9.97 4.26 -8.24
C ASN A 222 -9.10 5.53 -8.40
N GLY A 223 -7.94 5.60 -7.74
CA GLY A 223 -7.00 6.71 -7.81
C GLY A 223 -7.17 7.77 -6.73
N ASN A 224 -8.09 7.60 -5.80
CA ASN A 224 -8.23 8.45 -4.61
C ASN A 224 -7.01 8.31 -3.71
N ILE A 225 -6.62 9.38 -3.02
CA ILE A 225 -5.46 9.41 -2.13
C ILE A 225 -5.87 9.88 -0.74
N VAL A 226 -5.31 9.20 0.27
CA VAL A 226 -5.38 9.57 1.68
C VAL A 226 -4.01 9.32 2.33
N GLU A 227 -3.78 9.92 3.50
CA GLU A 227 -2.51 9.84 4.25
C GLU A 227 -2.41 8.69 5.23
N ASP A 228 -3.39 7.78 5.26
CA ASP A 228 -3.40 6.61 6.13
C ASP A 228 -3.79 5.35 5.33
N CYS A 229 -3.24 4.22 5.70
CA CYS A 229 -3.54 2.93 5.07
C CYS A 229 -4.59 2.10 5.83
N ASP A 230 -4.94 2.47 7.06
CA ASP A 230 -5.86 1.73 7.93
C ASP A 230 -7.31 2.28 7.83
N VAL A 231 -7.83 2.28 6.62
CA VAL A 231 -9.14 2.86 6.26
C VAL A 231 -9.99 1.90 5.44
N SER A 232 -11.31 2.00 5.57
CA SER A 232 -12.26 1.23 4.74
C SER A 232 -12.37 1.79 3.31
N TYR A 233 -12.89 0.98 2.39
CA TYR A 233 -13.18 1.43 1.03
C TYR A 233 -14.20 2.57 1.02
N GLU A 234 -15.21 2.50 1.90
CA GLU A 234 -16.24 3.51 2.01
C GLU A 234 -15.63 4.85 2.48
N HIS A 235 -14.75 4.80 3.48
CA HIS A 235 -14.08 5.98 4.00
C HIS A 235 -13.21 6.66 2.94
N VAL A 236 -12.36 5.89 2.24
CA VAL A 236 -11.52 6.42 1.14
C VAL A 236 -12.37 7.02 0.03
N ASP A 237 -13.49 6.39 -0.33
CA ASP A 237 -14.34 6.88 -1.40
C ASP A 237 -15.10 8.15 -1.01
N ALA A 238 -15.53 8.26 0.25
CA ALA A 238 -16.32 9.38 0.75
C ALA A 238 -15.47 10.61 1.14
N TYR A 239 -14.27 10.39 1.67
CA TYR A 239 -13.50 11.44 2.36
C TYR A 239 -12.11 11.74 1.75
N HIS A 240 -11.76 11.16 0.61
CA HIS A 240 -10.51 11.57 -0.06
C HIS A 240 -10.55 13.04 -0.45
N VAL A 241 -9.41 13.71 -0.32
CA VAL A 241 -9.28 15.15 -0.62
C VAL A 241 -8.53 15.44 -1.91
N THR A 242 -7.82 14.45 -2.43
CA THR A 242 -7.08 14.53 -3.69
C THR A 242 -7.06 13.19 -4.42
N THR A 243 -6.61 13.20 -5.65
CA THR A 243 -6.46 12.00 -6.48
C THR A 243 -5.07 11.96 -7.09
N ILE A 244 -4.64 10.79 -7.56
CA ILE A 244 -3.36 10.66 -8.28
C ILE A 244 -3.28 11.57 -9.53
N ASN A 245 -4.40 12.02 -10.05
CA ASN A 245 -4.42 12.90 -11.20
C ASN A 245 -4.18 14.37 -10.84
N THR A 246 -4.57 14.80 -9.66
CA THR A 246 -4.59 16.21 -9.23
C THR A 246 -3.58 16.54 -8.12
N ILE A 247 -3.06 15.56 -7.39
CA ILE A 247 -2.23 15.77 -6.19
C ILE A 247 -1.09 16.79 -6.38
N LEU A 248 -0.40 16.80 -7.52
CA LEU A 248 0.67 17.77 -7.75
C LEU A 248 0.13 19.19 -7.90
N GLU A 249 -1.04 19.36 -8.51
CA GLU A 249 -1.69 20.65 -8.70
C GLU A 249 -2.29 21.12 -7.37
N ASP A 250 -2.90 20.21 -6.63
CA ASP A 250 -3.55 20.48 -5.34
C ASP A 250 -2.52 20.92 -4.27
N LEU A 251 -1.33 20.28 -4.24
CA LEU A 251 -0.29 20.56 -3.25
C LEU A 251 0.65 21.72 -3.64
N LYS A 252 0.67 22.14 -4.90
CA LYS A 252 1.57 23.20 -5.37
C LYS A 252 1.45 24.52 -4.60
N PRO A 253 0.23 25.02 -4.25
CA PRO A 253 0.11 26.26 -3.47
C PRO A 253 0.77 26.18 -2.09
N PHE A 254 0.74 25.02 -1.44
CA PHE A 254 1.38 24.81 -0.13
C PHE A 254 2.90 24.78 -0.27
N ALA A 255 3.41 24.13 -1.30
CA ALA A 255 4.84 24.13 -1.61
C ALA A 255 5.41 25.53 -1.92
N GLU A 256 4.63 26.39 -2.56
CA GLU A 256 5.04 27.75 -2.93
C GLU A 256 4.98 28.74 -1.74
N GLN A 257 4.26 28.45 -0.66
CA GLN A 257 4.19 29.29 0.53
C GLN A 257 5.41 29.15 1.44
N GLU A 258 6.15 28.06 1.36
CA GLU A 258 7.33 27.80 2.20
C GLU A 258 8.61 28.46 1.65
N PHE A 259 8.61 28.95 0.41
CA PHE A 259 9.75 29.50 -0.30
C PHE A 259 9.37 30.74 -1.13
#